data_94fe8a7ea1868888e6f111fa804fc762
#
_entry.id   94fe8a7ea1868888e6f111fa804fc762
#
_cell.length_a   1.000
_cell.length_b   1.000
_cell.length_c   1.000
_cell.angle_alpha   90.00
_cell.angle_beta   90.00
_cell.angle_gamma   90.00
#
_symmetry.space_group_name_H-M   'P 1'
#
loop_
_entity.id
_entity.type
_entity.pdbx_description
1 polymer ?
#
loop_
_entity_poly.entity_id
_entity_poly.type
_entity_poly.pdbx_seq_one_letter_code
_entity_poly.pdbx_strand_id
1 'polypeptide(L)'
;MNEEITLKVTEGIGLITLNRPGSFNAFHEPMIADLAKKLISLSSDEAVIGVVLTGAGKAFCTGADLKWLSASSLGPGAALHALAAVYHQVIVEIRRMSKPVVAAVNGLAAGGGFSMALACDFRVLASSAVLRQAYTSNGMSVDGGGTYTLPRLVGLARAMEIVAFDRPISAGQA
;
A
#
# COMPACT_ATOMS: atom_id res chain seq x y z
N MET A 1 -4.16 23.53 -0.23
CA MET A 1 -3.59 22.28 -0.81
C MET A 1 -4.57 21.17 -0.51
N ASN A 2 -4.91 20.33 -1.47
CA ASN A 2 -5.79 19.18 -1.19
C ASN A 2 -5.05 18.18 -0.29
N GLU A 3 -5.76 17.63 0.68
CA GLU A 3 -5.24 16.61 1.58
C GLU A 3 -4.89 15.34 0.78
N GLU A 4 -3.65 14.84 0.90
CA GLU A 4 -3.15 13.68 0.12
C GLU A 4 -3.61 12.33 0.72
N ILE A 5 -3.97 12.34 2.00
CA ILE A 5 -4.64 11.21 2.68
C ILE A 5 -5.91 11.78 3.33
N THR A 6 -7.06 11.33 2.88
CA THR A 6 -8.32 11.70 3.52
C THR A 6 -8.78 10.59 4.47
N LEU A 7 -9.41 10.98 5.58
CA LEU A 7 -10.00 10.08 6.55
C LEU A 7 -11.44 10.49 6.82
N LYS A 8 -12.35 9.53 6.73
CA LYS A 8 -13.75 9.69 7.12
C LYS A 8 -14.14 8.53 8.03
N VAL A 9 -14.73 8.81 9.18
CA VAL A 9 -15.33 7.78 10.04
C VAL A 9 -16.85 7.84 9.89
N THR A 10 -17.45 6.72 9.56
CA THR A 10 -18.91 6.59 9.39
C THR A 10 -19.34 5.22 9.88
N GLU A 11 -20.31 5.15 10.77
CA GLU A 11 -20.88 3.90 11.31
C GLU A 11 -19.81 2.94 11.87
N GLY A 12 -18.79 3.49 12.53
CA GLY A 12 -17.69 2.71 13.09
C GLY A 12 -16.62 2.26 12.07
N ILE A 13 -16.73 2.66 10.81
CA ILE A 13 -15.73 2.33 9.78
C ILE A 13 -14.86 3.56 9.48
N GLY A 14 -13.56 3.40 9.68
CA GLY A 14 -12.55 4.37 9.27
C GLY A 14 -12.18 4.17 7.79
N LEU A 15 -12.68 5.01 6.89
CA LEU A 15 -12.32 5.00 5.48
C LEU A 15 -11.12 5.93 5.24
N ILE A 16 -9.98 5.35 4.90
CA ILE A 16 -8.78 6.07 4.46
C ILE A 16 -8.71 6.04 2.94
N THR A 17 -8.55 7.20 2.32
CA THR A 17 -8.35 7.28 0.86
C THR A 17 -7.00 7.92 0.55
N LEU A 18 -6.17 7.21 -0.20
CA LEU A 18 -4.95 7.73 -0.81
C LEU A 18 -5.36 8.68 -1.93
N ASN A 19 -5.07 9.97 -1.83
CA ASN A 19 -5.68 11.01 -2.65
C ASN A 19 -4.66 11.83 -3.46
N ARG A 20 -3.82 11.13 -4.22
CA ARG A 20 -2.92 11.70 -5.26
C ARG A 20 -3.20 11.07 -6.63
N PRO A 21 -4.44 11.18 -7.16
CA PRO A 21 -4.82 10.46 -8.39
C PRO A 21 -3.99 10.85 -9.62
N GLY A 22 -3.47 12.07 -9.70
CA GLY A 22 -2.56 12.53 -10.75
C GLY A 22 -1.19 11.83 -10.77
N SER A 23 -0.83 11.17 -9.66
CA SER A 23 0.40 10.36 -9.52
C SER A 23 0.08 8.90 -9.23
N PHE A 24 -1.11 8.41 -9.58
CA PHE A 24 -1.56 7.04 -9.29
C PHE A 24 -1.42 6.65 -7.81
N ASN A 25 -1.60 7.61 -6.91
CA ASN A 25 -1.43 7.47 -5.46
C ASN A 25 -0.04 6.95 -5.03
N ALA A 26 1.00 7.22 -5.86
CA ALA A 26 2.37 7.00 -5.46
C ALA A 26 2.70 7.84 -4.22
N PHE A 27 3.40 7.25 -3.26
CA PHE A 27 3.65 7.90 -1.98
C PHE A 27 5.09 8.44 -1.86
N HIS A 28 5.21 9.55 -1.18
CA HIS A 28 6.45 10.13 -0.66
C HIS A 28 6.40 10.18 0.87
N GLU A 29 7.52 10.53 1.49
CA GLU A 29 7.66 10.44 2.95
C GLU A 29 6.57 11.21 3.74
N PRO A 30 6.24 12.50 3.47
CA PRO A 30 5.18 13.19 4.19
C PRO A 30 3.81 12.52 4.08
N MET A 31 3.45 12.01 2.89
CA MET A 31 2.18 11.33 2.68
C MET A 31 2.10 10.03 3.49
N ILE A 32 3.17 9.22 3.44
CA ILE A 32 3.16 7.93 4.13
C ILE A 32 3.26 8.08 5.66
N ALA A 33 3.93 9.14 6.14
CA ALA A 33 3.94 9.50 7.55
C ALA A 33 2.54 9.93 8.05
N ASP A 34 1.78 10.64 7.24
CA ASP A 34 0.40 10.99 7.54
C ASP A 34 -0.51 9.76 7.59
N LEU A 35 -0.33 8.81 6.66
CA LEU A 35 -1.03 7.52 6.69
C LEU A 35 -0.76 6.76 7.98
N ALA A 36 0.51 6.69 8.42
CA ALA A 36 0.87 6.03 9.67
C ALA A 36 0.16 6.67 10.88
N LYS A 37 0.14 8.00 10.96
CA LYS A 37 -0.57 8.74 12.02
C LYS A 37 -2.07 8.44 12.03
N LYS A 38 -2.72 8.42 10.87
CA LYS A 38 -4.15 8.11 10.74
C LYS A 38 -4.45 6.67 11.17
N LEU A 39 -3.61 5.70 10.80
CA LEU A 39 -3.75 4.30 11.25
C LEU A 39 -3.60 4.17 12.77
N ILE A 40 -2.61 4.84 13.37
CA ILE A 40 -2.42 4.87 14.83
C ILE A 40 -3.65 5.48 15.53
N SER A 41 -4.17 6.59 15.01
CA SER A 41 -5.37 7.23 15.55
C SER A 41 -6.58 6.29 15.52
N LEU A 42 -6.84 5.64 14.38
CA LEU A 42 -7.96 4.70 14.24
C LEU A 42 -7.79 3.45 15.12
N SER A 43 -6.55 3.00 15.33
CA SER A 43 -6.26 1.87 16.22
C SER A 43 -6.73 2.12 17.66
N SER A 44 -6.59 3.35 18.14
CA SER A 44 -6.92 3.78 19.51
C SER A 44 -8.35 4.29 19.68
N ASP A 45 -9.07 4.55 18.60
CA ASP A 45 -10.43 5.09 18.64
C ASP A 45 -11.44 3.97 18.90
N GLU A 46 -12.03 3.92 20.11
CA GLU A 46 -13.00 2.90 20.51
C GLU A 46 -14.29 2.90 19.66
N ALA A 47 -14.63 4.03 19.04
CA ALA A 47 -15.80 4.13 18.15
C ALA A 47 -15.56 3.47 16.78
N VAL A 48 -14.30 3.15 16.43
CA VAL A 48 -13.95 2.49 15.17
C VAL A 48 -13.85 0.98 15.37
N ILE A 49 -14.58 0.23 14.57
CA ILE A 49 -14.60 -1.25 14.61
C ILE A 49 -13.89 -1.90 13.41
N GLY A 50 -13.54 -1.12 12.40
CA GLY A 50 -12.79 -1.61 11.22
C GLY A 50 -12.27 -0.47 10.37
N VAL A 51 -11.29 -0.77 9.53
CA VAL A 51 -10.64 0.21 8.64
C VAL A 51 -10.71 -0.27 7.19
N VAL A 52 -11.03 0.64 6.29
CA VAL A 52 -10.97 0.42 4.83
C VAL A 52 -9.94 1.37 4.26
N LEU A 53 -9.00 0.83 3.49
CA LEU A 53 -7.99 1.58 2.75
C LEU A 53 -8.27 1.48 1.26
N THR A 54 -8.35 2.62 0.57
CA THR A 54 -8.60 2.68 -0.88
C THR A 54 -7.80 3.80 -1.54
N GLY A 55 -7.86 3.92 -2.86
CA GLY A 55 -7.23 4.99 -3.63
C GLY A 55 -8.23 5.82 -4.41
N ALA A 56 -7.97 7.11 -4.54
CA ALA A 56 -8.73 7.97 -5.44
C ALA A 56 -8.35 7.73 -6.90
N GLY A 57 -9.33 7.77 -7.80
CA GLY A 57 -9.10 7.69 -9.26
C GLY A 57 -8.84 6.27 -9.76
N LYS A 58 -7.87 6.10 -10.66
CA LYS A 58 -7.63 4.89 -11.45
C LYS A 58 -6.70 3.87 -10.79
N ALA A 59 -6.12 4.18 -9.65
CA ALA A 59 -5.19 3.32 -8.94
C ALA A 59 -5.52 3.23 -7.46
N PHE A 60 -5.23 2.10 -6.87
CA PHE A 60 -5.12 1.98 -5.43
C PHE A 60 -3.86 2.71 -4.96
N CYS A 61 -2.68 2.22 -5.35
CA CYS A 61 -1.38 2.81 -5.05
C CYS A 61 -0.29 2.16 -5.92
N THR A 62 0.63 2.96 -6.44
CA THR A 62 1.75 2.44 -7.26
C THR A 62 3.11 2.40 -6.55
N GLY A 63 3.11 2.54 -5.21
CA GLY A 63 4.33 2.47 -4.41
C GLY A 63 5.04 3.80 -4.30
N ALA A 64 6.36 3.78 -4.16
CA ALA A 64 7.18 4.96 -3.97
C ALA A 64 7.12 5.92 -5.17
N ASP A 65 7.04 7.23 -4.90
CA ASP A 65 7.11 8.27 -5.92
C ASP A 65 8.54 8.45 -6.41
N LEU A 66 8.85 7.85 -7.56
CA LEU A 66 10.19 7.87 -8.14
C LEU A 66 10.65 9.28 -8.53
N LYS A 67 9.71 10.20 -8.87
CA LYS A 67 10.06 11.59 -9.15
C LYS A 67 10.50 12.31 -7.89
N TRP A 68 9.79 12.08 -6.79
CA TRP A 68 10.16 12.63 -5.49
C TRP A 68 11.52 12.09 -5.03
N LEU A 69 11.78 10.78 -5.17
CA LEU A 69 13.06 10.17 -4.85
C LEU A 69 14.21 10.76 -5.67
N SER A 70 14.04 10.92 -6.98
CA SER A 70 15.08 11.46 -7.86
C SER A 70 15.37 12.94 -7.61
N ALA A 71 14.42 13.70 -7.08
CA ALA A 71 14.59 15.10 -6.73
C ALA A 71 15.17 15.32 -5.33
N SER A 72 15.40 14.26 -4.55
CA SER A 72 15.92 14.38 -3.18
C SER A 72 17.39 14.83 -3.16
N SER A 73 17.69 15.83 -2.33
CA SER A 73 19.05 16.28 -2.08
C SER A 73 19.95 15.25 -1.39
N LEU A 74 19.36 14.23 -0.77
CA LEU A 74 20.07 13.11 -0.15
C LEU A 74 20.58 12.08 -1.15
N GLY A 75 20.18 12.21 -2.41
CA GLY A 75 20.35 11.19 -3.42
C GLY A 75 19.31 10.06 -3.30
N PRO A 76 19.02 9.36 -4.43
CA PRO A 76 17.87 8.44 -4.51
C PRO A 76 17.98 7.25 -3.55
N GLY A 77 19.17 6.72 -3.31
CA GLY A 77 19.36 5.58 -2.40
C GLY A 77 19.06 5.92 -0.95
N ALA A 78 19.58 7.03 -0.44
CA ALA A 78 19.34 7.49 0.94
C ALA A 78 17.86 7.91 1.11
N ALA A 79 17.28 8.58 0.12
CA ALA A 79 15.87 8.96 0.13
C ALA A 79 14.96 7.73 0.14
N LEU A 80 15.27 6.70 -0.65
CA LEU A 80 14.52 5.44 -0.65
C LEU A 80 14.63 4.73 0.70
N HIS A 81 15.81 4.70 1.32
CA HIS A 81 16.01 4.11 2.64
C HIS A 81 15.16 4.82 3.71
N ALA A 82 15.17 6.16 3.74
CA ALA A 82 14.36 6.94 4.66
C ALA A 82 12.86 6.71 4.44
N LEU A 83 12.41 6.73 3.18
CA LEU A 83 11.03 6.45 2.82
C LEU A 83 10.59 5.04 3.24
N ALA A 84 11.45 4.03 3.02
CA ALA A 84 11.18 2.65 3.41
C ALA A 84 10.98 2.51 4.93
N ALA A 85 11.78 3.19 5.74
CA ALA A 85 11.64 3.15 7.20
C ALA A 85 10.26 3.64 7.66
N VAL A 86 9.76 4.74 7.10
CA VAL A 86 8.44 5.29 7.41
C VAL A 86 7.33 4.41 6.82
N TYR A 87 7.53 3.88 5.61
CA TYR A 87 6.58 2.96 4.98
C TYR A 87 6.42 1.66 5.77
N HIS A 88 7.50 1.10 6.30
CA HIS A 88 7.43 -0.09 7.15
C HIS A 88 6.61 0.15 8.42
N GLN A 89 6.62 1.36 8.97
CA GLN A 89 5.72 1.70 10.07
C GLN A 89 4.25 1.53 9.67
N VAL A 90 3.86 1.97 8.47
CA VAL A 90 2.48 1.75 7.98
C VAL A 90 2.14 0.26 7.92
N ILE A 91 3.04 -0.57 7.38
CA ILE A 91 2.83 -2.02 7.32
C ILE A 91 2.66 -2.62 8.72
N VAL A 92 3.50 -2.21 9.66
CA VAL A 92 3.42 -2.65 11.06
C VAL A 92 2.09 -2.24 11.69
N GLU A 93 1.64 -0.98 11.48
CA GLU A 93 0.37 -0.51 12.02
C GLU A 93 -0.84 -1.28 11.44
N ILE A 94 -0.84 -1.60 10.15
CA ILE A 94 -1.86 -2.46 9.55
C ILE A 94 -1.86 -3.84 10.19
N ARG A 95 -0.68 -4.45 10.34
CA ARG A 95 -0.56 -5.85 10.82
C ARG A 95 -0.82 -6.04 12.31
N ARG A 96 -0.55 -5.04 13.14
CA ARG A 96 -0.75 -5.09 14.59
C ARG A 96 -2.11 -4.55 15.06
N MET A 97 -2.87 -3.93 14.15
CA MET A 97 -4.18 -3.38 14.47
C MET A 97 -5.11 -4.47 15.02
N SER A 98 -5.77 -4.19 16.14
CA SER A 98 -6.74 -5.11 16.76
C SER A 98 -8.10 -5.14 16.04
N LYS A 99 -8.25 -4.35 14.99
CA LYS A 99 -9.45 -4.20 14.17
C LYS A 99 -9.17 -4.69 12.76
N PRO A 100 -10.15 -5.27 12.04
CA PRO A 100 -9.94 -5.70 10.66
C PRO A 100 -9.60 -4.52 9.75
N VAL A 101 -8.59 -4.73 8.91
CA VAL A 101 -8.18 -3.77 7.88
C VAL A 101 -8.45 -4.37 6.50
N VAL A 102 -9.26 -3.70 5.70
CA VAL A 102 -9.66 -4.14 4.36
C VAL A 102 -9.00 -3.25 3.30
N ALA A 103 -8.28 -3.83 2.36
CA ALA A 103 -7.86 -3.12 1.14
C ALA A 103 -9.00 -3.18 0.10
N ALA A 104 -9.63 -2.04 -0.16
CA ALA A 104 -10.55 -1.87 -1.29
C ALA A 104 -9.74 -1.42 -2.52
N VAL A 105 -9.29 -2.40 -3.30
CA VAL A 105 -8.38 -2.20 -4.44
C VAL A 105 -9.19 -1.77 -5.66
N ASN A 106 -9.34 -0.47 -5.83
CA ASN A 106 -10.16 0.15 -6.88
C ASN A 106 -9.52 0.14 -8.29
N GLY A 107 -8.23 -0.20 -8.39
CA GLY A 107 -7.50 -0.18 -9.65
C GLY A 107 -6.10 -0.75 -9.51
N LEU A 108 -5.09 -0.11 -10.14
CA LEU A 108 -3.71 -0.59 -10.10
C LEU A 108 -3.12 -0.53 -8.68
N ALA A 109 -2.62 -1.68 -8.21
CA ALA A 109 -1.83 -1.80 -6.99
C ALA A 109 -0.44 -2.38 -7.36
N ALA A 110 0.61 -1.55 -7.28
CA ALA A 110 1.94 -1.94 -7.70
C ALA A 110 3.02 -1.58 -6.67
N GLY A 111 4.13 -2.30 -6.67
CA GLY A 111 5.25 -2.04 -5.75
C GLY A 111 4.80 -1.98 -4.28
N GLY A 112 5.13 -0.88 -3.59
CA GLY A 112 4.68 -0.67 -2.21
C GLY A 112 3.15 -0.71 -2.06
N GLY A 113 2.38 -0.30 -3.06
CA GLY A 113 0.91 -0.44 -3.05
C GLY A 113 0.45 -1.89 -3.10
N PHE A 114 1.13 -2.75 -3.85
CA PHE A 114 0.90 -4.20 -3.84
C PHE A 114 1.16 -4.78 -2.45
N SER A 115 2.33 -4.53 -1.88
CA SER A 115 2.68 -5.03 -0.54
C SER A 115 1.74 -4.49 0.55
N MET A 116 1.31 -3.22 0.46
CA MET A 116 0.33 -2.63 1.38
C MET A 116 -1.02 -3.35 1.29
N ALA A 117 -1.51 -3.66 0.09
CA ALA A 117 -2.74 -4.42 -0.08
C ALA A 117 -2.62 -5.84 0.49
N LEU A 118 -1.47 -6.50 0.34
CA LEU A 118 -1.21 -7.82 0.92
C LEU A 118 -1.09 -7.79 2.44
N ALA A 119 -0.68 -6.66 3.03
CA ALA A 119 -0.58 -6.51 4.48
C ALA A 119 -1.94 -6.39 5.15
N CYS A 120 -2.99 -5.97 4.45
CA CYS A 120 -4.35 -5.93 4.98
C CYS A 120 -4.91 -7.33 5.22
N ASP A 121 -5.88 -7.44 6.15
CA ASP A 121 -6.49 -8.73 6.49
C ASP A 121 -7.34 -9.26 5.32
N PHE A 122 -8.08 -8.39 4.67
CA PHE A 122 -8.93 -8.72 3.52
C PHE A 122 -8.64 -7.80 2.34
N ARG A 123 -8.91 -8.30 1.13
CA ARG A 123 -8.83 -7.55 -0.13
C ARG A 123 -10.12 -7.72 -0.90
N VAL A 124 -10.73 -6.59 -1.28
CA VAL A 124 -11.86 -6.53 -2.21
C VAL A 124 -11.36 -5.81 -3.45
N LEU A 125 -11.40 -6.48 -4.59
CA LEU A 125 -10.86 -5.96 -5.84
C LEU A 125 -11.99 -5.54 -6.77
N ALA A 126 -11.87 -4.35 -7.35
CA ALA A 126 -12.68 -4.01 -8.52
C ALA A 126 -12.35 -4.98 -9.67
N SER A 127 -13.33 -5.30 -10.52
CA SER A 127 -13.11 -6.20 -11.67
C SER A 127 -12.01 -5.72 -12.63
N SER A 128 -11.78 -4.42 -12.65
CA SER A 128 -10.71 -3.77 -13.43
C SER A 128 -9.38 -3.64 -12.69
N ALA A 129 -9.29 -4.12 -11.43
CA ALA A 129 -8.06 -4.02 -10.66
C ALA A 129 -6.97 -4.92 -11.21
N VAL A 130 -5.74 -4.42 -11.13
CA VAL A 130 -4.52 -5.14 -11.52
C VAL A 130 -3.53 -5.07 -10.37
N LEU A 131 -3.01 -6.20 -9.97
CA LEU A 131 -1.95 -6.33 -8.98
C LEU A 131 -0.61 -6.59 -9.70
N ARG A 132 0.46 -5.94 -9.25
CA ARG A 132 1.81 -6.20 -9.76
C ARG A 132 2.85 -5.97 -8.66
N GLN A 133 3.78 -6.91 -8.47
CA GLN A 133 4.82 -6.70 -7.46
C GLN A 133 5.80 -5.58 -7.83
N ALA A 134 6.13 -5.40 -9.12
CA ALA A 134 6.86 -4.26 -9.71
C ALA A 134 8.19 -3.89 -9.02
N TYR A 135 8.80 -4.78 -8.25
CA TYR A 135 10.11 -4.56 -7.62
C TYR A 135 11.23 -5.13 -8.49
N THR A 136 11.15 -6.39 -8.85
CA THR A 136 12.23 -7.09 -9.57
C THR A 136 12.48 -6.52 -10.96
N SER A 137 11.44 -6.08 -11.67
CA SER A 137 11.55 -5.36 -12.94
C SER A 137 12.24 -3.98 -12.82
N ASN A 138 12.35 -3.45 -11.62
CA ASN A 138 13.04 -2.20 -11.32
C ASN A 138 14.38 -2.42 -10.58
N GLY A 139 14.89 -3.66 -10.57
CA GLY A 139 16.15 -4.00 -9.90
C GLY A 139 16.10 -3.96 -8.37
N MET A 140 14.90 -4.05 -7.79
CA MET A 140 14.67 -4.01 -6.34
C MET A 140 14.21 -5.36 -5.80
N SER A 141 14.44 -5.62 -4.53
CA SER A 141 13.82 -6.72 -3.81
C SER A 141 12.43 -6.36 -3.33
N VAL A 142 11.58 -7.38 -3.13
CA VAL A 142 10.22 -7.19 -2.62
C VAL A 142 10.25 -6.59 -1.21
N ASP A 143 9.55 -5.48 -1.02
CA ASP A 143 9.53 -4.66 0.19
C ASP A 143 8.15 -4.70 0.90
N GLY A 144 7.99 -3.92 1.98
CA GLY A 144 6.74 -3.81 2.70
C GLY A 144 6.23 -5.12 3.28
N GLY A 145 7.11 -6.01 3.69
CA GLY A 145 6.76 -7.33 4.22
C GLY A 145 6.19 -8.29 3.17
N GLY A 146 6.27 -7.96 1.87
CA GLY A 146 5.76 -8.80 0.80
C GLY A 146 6.41 -10.19 0.74
N THR A 147 7.69 -10.31 1.12
CA THR A 147 8.40 -11.60 1.24
C THR A 147 7.82 -12.49 2.35
N TYR A 148 7.14 -11.89 3.32
CA TYR A 148 6.44 -12.62 4.39
C TYR A 148 4.99 -12.91 4.02
N THR A 149 4.24 -11.91 3.53
CA THR A 149 2.80 -12.01 3.29
C THR A 149 2.47 -12.81 2.04
N LEU A 150 3.14 -12.55 0.92
CA LEU A 150 2.82 -13.20 -0.35
C LEU A 150 2.86 -14.73 -0.29
N PRO A 151 3.96 -15.39 0.18
CA PRO A 151 3.99 -16.86 0.22
C PRO A 151 2.98 -17.48 1.20
N ARG A 152 2.52 -16.72 2.20
CA ARG A 152 1.46 -17.16 3.12
C ARG A 152 0.07 -17.09 2.51
N LEU A 153 -0.13 -16.20 1.55
CA LEU A 153 -1.40 -16.05 0.85
C LEU A 153 -1.54 -17.05 -0.32
N VAL A 154 -0.47 -17.25 -1.09
CA VAL A 154 -0.54 -18.01 -2.36
C VAL A 154 0.34 -19.27 -2.40
N GLY A 155 1.05 -19.57 -1.33
CA GLY A 155 2.07 -20.64 -1.28
C GLY A 155 3.39 -20.23 -1.95
N LEU A 156 4.48 -20.94 -1.58
CA LEU A 156 5.83 -20.54 -1.99
C LEU A 156 6.03 -20.60 -3.51
N ALA A 157 5.55 -21.65 -4.18
CA ALA A 157 5.75 -21.82 -5.61
C ALA A 157 5.12 -20.66 -6.42
N ARG A 158 3.89 -20.30 -6.11
CA ARG A 158 3.20 -19.19 -6.77
C ARG A 158 3.83 -17.84 -6.42
N ALA A 159 4.26 -17.67 -5.17
CA ALA A 159 4.98 -16.46 -4.75
C ALA A 159 6.29 -16.29 -5.54
N MET A 160 7.07 -17.35 -5.71
CA MET A 160 8.30 -17.33 -6.50
C MET A 160 8.04 -17.01 -7.97
N GLU A 161 6.97 -17.57 -8.57
CA GLU A 161 6.56 -17.24 -9.93
C GLU A 161 6.23 -15.74 -10.08
N ILE A 162 5.41 -15.20 -9.15
CA ILE A 162 5.02 -13.78 -9.15
C ILE A 162 6.27 -12.88 -9.05
N VAL A 163 7.20 -13.22 -8.16
CA VAL A 163 8.41 -12.43 -7.94
C VAL A 163 9.38 -12.54 -9.12
N ALA A 164 9.57 -13.74 -9.66
CA ALA A 164 10.55 -13.96 -10.73
C ALA A 164 10.13 -13.35 -12.07
N PHE A 165 8.83 -13.41 -12.40
CA PHE A 165 8.34 -12.96 -13.71
C PHE A 165 7.70 -11.59 -13.71
N ASP A 166 7.34 -11.06 -12.55
CA ASP A 166 6.72 -9.73 -12.38
C ASP A 166 5.55 -9.46 -13.35
N ARG A 167 4.74 -10.47 -13.64
CA ARG A 167 3.59 -10.34 -14.52
C ARG A 167 2.43 -9.64 -13.82
N PRO A 168 1.65 -8.82 -14.53
CA PRO A 168 0.38 -8.32 -14.00
C PRO A 168 -0.57 -9.47 -13.63
N ILE A 169 -1.28 -9.33 -12.52
CA ILE A 169 -2.27 -10.27 -12.01
C ILE A 169 -3.62 -9.54 -12.07
N SER A 170 -4.55 -10.06 -12.87
CA SER A 170 -5.90 -9.50 -12.93
C SER A 170 -6.72 -9.84 -11.68
N ALA A 171 -7.82 -9.11 -11.44
CA ALA A 171 -8.72 -9.40 -10.33
C ALA A 171 -9.29 -10.83 -10.35
N GLY A 172 -9.46 -11.41 -11.53
CA GLY A 172 -9.93 -12.80 -11.67
C GLY A 172 -8.87 -13.87 -11.41
N GLN A 173 -7.59 -13.48 -11.32
CA GLN A 173 -6.46 -14.38 -11.02
C GLN A 173 -5.97 -14.26 -9.57
N ALA A 174 -6.44 -13.21 -8.86
CA ALA A 174 -6.00 -12.84 -7.52
C ALA A 174 -6.73 -13.59 -6.38
#